data_5d0e7daa6ef71a9a897f60ee1ac00092
#
_entry.id   5d0e7daa6ef71a9a897f60ee1ac00092
#
_cell.length_a   1.000
_cell.length_b   1.000
_cell.length_c   1.000
_cell.angle_alpha   90.00
_cell.angle_beta   90.00
_cell.angle_gamma   90.00
#
_symmetry.space_group_name_H-M   'P 1'
#
loop_
_entity.id
_entity.type
_entity.pdbx_description
1 polymer ?
#
loop_
_entity_poly.entity_id
_entity_poly.type
_entity_poly.pdbx_seq_one_letter_code
_entity_poly.pdbx_strand_id
1 'polypeptide(L)'
;MKKKLPLILLIFSCFLFSQENMNIHDAYLQELISIPEDEVATTLEIKDANWRKTTIEKITSESYREPSFLKTAMVLHMLNYKLGHENYINGIDAYLLEMNDNKSAASIKDFQLSLEVQTGEDLSDFFNDWTVGKGFPSYEISWFQNGKNNEITIVASQTQSDPSVSFFEMPIPIKVSNKNGDSQIIRLKLSENKQSFTGKIPFIIDTVEVDPEHHIISQNNTVKNGVDQEVLSTNISIYPNPAKNSLNIQNASDAIVEKVSIYNMLGKLVLEESNPLLAINLKPLSFGIHLVKIETNQGVLHKTILKEE
;
A
#
# COMPACT_ATOMS: atom_id res chain seq x y z
N MET A 1 -27.08 -12.25 -15.18
CA MET A 1 -25.76 -11.87 -14.64
C MET A 1 -24.62 -12.73 -15.17
N LYS A 2 -24.75 -14.06 -15.36
CA LYS A 2 -23.66 -14.94 -15.85
C LYS A 2 -23.16 -14.67 -17.28
N LYS A 3 -23.95 -13.98 -18.14
CA LYS A 3 -23.60 -13.70 -19.54
C LYS A 3 -22.72 -12.47 -19.79
N LYS A 4 -22.54 -11.59 -18.79
CA LYS A 4 -21.81 -10.32 -18.95
C LYS A 4 -20.31 -10.43 -18.68
N LEU A 5 -19.89 -11.34 -17.80
CA LEU A 5 -18.49 -11.49 -17.41
C LEU A 5 -17.58 -11.98 -18.56
N PRO A 6 -17.96 -12.97 -19.37
CA PRO A 6 -17.19 -13.38 -20.55
C PRO A 6 -17.03 -12.26 -21.58
N LEU A 7 -18.08 -11.46 -21.82
CA LEU A 7 -18.04 -10.35 -22.77
C LEU A 7 -17.08 -9.22 -22.30
N ILE A 8 -17.04 -8.92 -21.01
CA ILE A 8 -16.15 -7.91 -20.42
C ILE A 8 -14.69 -8.35 -20.50
N LEU A 9 -14.40 -9.62 -20.20
CA LEU A 9 -13.08 -10.20 -20.34
C LEU A 9 -12.63 -10.22 -21.82
N LEU A 10 -13.53 -10.49 -22.74
CA LEU A 10 -13.31 -10.44 -24.18
C LEU A 10 -12.94 -9.02 -24.63
N ILE A 11 -13.70 -8.02 -24.19
CA ILE A 11 -13.46 -6.62 -24.49
C ILE A 11 -12.07 -6.20 -23.97
N PHE A 12 -11.73 -6.54 -22.75
CA PHE A 12 -10.47 -6.12 -22.13
C PHE A 12 -9.25 -6.83 -22.73
N SER A 13 -9.35 -8.10 -23.08
CA SER A 13 -8.28 -8.82 -23.78
C SER A 13 -8.01 -8.22 -25.16
N CYS A 14 -9.05 -7.81 -25.89
CA CYS A 14 -8.93 -7.14 -27.18
C CYS A 14 -8.12 -5.83 -27.11
N PHE A 15 -8.17 -5.10 -25.99
CA PHE A 15 -7.49 -3.80 -25.85
C PHE A 15 -6.02 -3.89 -25.50
N LEU A 16 -5.62 -4.87 -24.70
CA LEU A 16 -4.21 -5.07 -24.38
C LEU A 16 -3.37 -5.48 -25.59
N PHE A 17 -4.02 -6.03 -26.64
CA PHE A 17 -3.37 -6.48 -27.87
C PHE A 17 -3.46 -5.46 -29.04
N SER A 18 -4.28 -4.42 -28.96
CA SER A 18 -4.58 -3.53 -30.11
C SER A 18 -3.40 -2.66 -30.55
N GLN A 19 -2.31 -2.60 -29.82
CA GLN A 19 -1.18 -1.72 -30.18
C GLN A 19 -0.11 -2.37 -31.08
N GLU A 20 -0.05 -3.70 -31.23
CA GLU A 20 1.05 -4.30 -31.99
C GLU A 20 0.71 -5.19 -33.20
N ASN A 21 -0.49 -5.81 -33.34
CA ASN A 21 -0.80 -6.60 -34.55
C ASN A 21 -2.29 -6.94 -34.72
N MET A 22 -2.97 -6.31 -35.68
CA MET A 22 -4.38 -6.54 -36.01
C MET A 22 -4.72 -7.99 -36.46
N ASN A 23 -3.75 -8.74 -36.99
CA ASN A 23 -3.97 -10.13 -37.47
C ASN A 23 -3.99 -11.19 -36.36
N ILE A 24 -3.31 -10.95 -35.25
CA ILE A 24 -3.34 -11.83 -34.07
C ILE A 24 -4.65 -11.63 -33.30
N HIS A 25 -5.18 -10.42 -33.34
CA HIS A 25 -6.42 -10.02 -32.71
C HIS A 25 -7.63 -10.81 -33.21
N ASP A 26 -7.78 -10.96 -34.53
CA ASP A 26 -8.92 -11.68 -35.14
C ASP A 26 -8.87 -13.19 -34.85
N ALA A 27 -7.67 -13.79 -34.84
CA ALA A 27 -7.50 -15.20 -34.53
C ALA A 27 -7.81 -15.48 -33.03
N TYR A 28 -7.39 -14.60 -32.14
CA TYR A 28 -7.63 -14.73 -30.69
C TYR A 28 -9.12 -14.50 -30.32
N LEU A 29 -9.79 -13.56 -31.02
CA LEU A 29 -11.24 -13.36 -30.89
C LEU A 29 -12.04 -14.58 -31.34
N GLN A 30 -11.66 -15.21 -32.46
CA GLN A 30 -12.29 -16.43 -32.96
C GLN A 30 -12.12 -17.60 -31.97
N GLU A 31 -10.95 -17.71 -31.35
CA GLU A 31 -10.67 -18.74 -30.34
C GLU A 31 -11.47 -18.50 -29.05
N LEU A 32 -11.55 -17.26 -28.54
CA LEU A 32 -12.34 -16.91 -27.35
C LEU A 32 -13.86 -17.06 -27.56
N ILE A 33 -14.37 -16.74 -28.78
CA ILE A 33 -15.80 -16.92 -29.15
C ILE A 33 -16.14 -18.39 -29.25
N SER A 34 -15.19 -19.25 -29.59
CA SER A 34 -15.37 -20.69 -29.71
C SER A 34 -15.35 -21.47 -28.40
N ILE A 35 -14.91 -20.82 -27.28
CA ILE A 35 -14.88 -21.46 -25.95
C ILE A 35 -16.32 -21.52 -25.40
N PRO A 36 -16.87 -22.70 -25.06
CA PRO A 36 -18.18 -22.82 -24.43
C PRO A 36 -18.28 -22.04 -23.11
N GLU A 37 -19.44 -21.43 -22.82
CA GLU A 37 -19.68 -20.59 -21.62
C GLU A 37 -19.29 -21.28 -20.28
N ASP A 38 -19.45 -22.58 -20.22
CA ASP A 38 -19.13 -23.47 -19.10
C ASP A 38 -17.62 -23.74 -19.00
N GLU A 39 -16.90 -23.74 -20.10
CA GLU A 39 -15.45 -23.93 -20.16
C GLU A 39 -14.68 -22.64 -19.77
N VAL A 40 -15.20 -21.45 -20.13
CA VAL A 40 -14.65 -20.15 -19.66
C VAL A 40 -14.80 -20.03 -18.15
N ALA A 41 -15.93 -20.46 -17.60
CA ALA A 41 -16.17 -20.47 -16.16
C ALA A 41 -15.31 -21.49 -15.40
N THR A 42 -14.92 -22.61 -16.06
CA THR A 42 -14.01 -23.63 -15.50
C THR A 42 -12.55 -23.30 -15.72
N THR A 43 -12.18 -22.67 -16.83
CA THR A 43 -10.80 -22.26 -17.13
C THR A 43 -10.33 -21.14 -16.20
N LEU A 44 -11.26 -20.30 -15.70
CA LEU A 44 -10.94 -19.25 -14.72
C LEU A 44 -10.89 -19.75 -13.28
N GLU A 45 -11.41 -20.98 -12.98
CA GLU A 45 -11.55 -21.50 -11.60
C GLU A 45 -11.80 -20.40 -10.56
N ILE A 46 -12.66 -19.44 -10.89
CA ILE A 46 -13.04 -18.30 -10.01
C ILE A 46 -13.70 -18.81 -8.72
N LYS A 47 -13.89 -20.11 -8.60
CA LYS A 47 -14.44 -20.79 -7.42
C LYS A 47 -13.41 -21.00 -6.29
N ASP A 48 -12.12 -20.94 -6.59
CA ASP A 48 -11.07 -21.10 -5.57
C ASP A 48 -10.63 -19.73 -5.03
N ALA A 49 -10.68 -19.57 -3.71
CA ALA A 49 -10.15 -18.40 -3.03
C ALA A 49 -8.65 -18.14 -3.32
N ASN A 50 -7.93 -19.16 -3.76
CA ASN A 50 -6.50 -19.10 -4.09
C ASN A 50 -6.20 -18.58 -5.51
N TRP A 51 -7.20 -18.45 -6.42
CA TRP A 51 -6.94 -18.05 -7.79
C TRP A 51 -6.18 -16.71 -7.90
N ARG A 52 -6.50 -15.75 -7.05
CA ARG A 52 -5.83 -14.44 -7.01
C ARG A 52 -4.36 -14.58 -6.65
N LYS A 53 -4.07 -15.31 -5.57
CA LYS A 53 -2.70 -15.59 -5.15
C LYS A 53 -1.88 -16.24 -6.25
N THR A 54 -2.37 -17.33 -6.82
CA THR A 54 -1.71 -18.06 -7.90
C THR A 54 -1.51 -17.17 -9.15
N THR A 55 -2.50 -16.33 -9.48
CA THR A 55 -2.40 -15.39 -10.58
C THR A 55 -1.34 -14.33 -10.32
N ILE A 56 -1.30 -13.73 -9.14
CA ILE A 56 -0.29 -12.75 -8.76
C ILE A 56 1.10 -13.37 -8.85
N GLU A 57 1.31 -14.56 -8.28
CA GLU A 57 2.60 -15.28 -8.36
C GLU A 57 3.07 -15.51 -9.80
N LYS A 58 2.14 -15.79 -10.73
CA LYS A 58 2.47 -15.95 -12.15
C LYS A 58 2.84 -14.63 -12.81
N ILE A 59 1.99 -13.60 -12.70
CA ILE A 59 2.19 -12.33 -13.40
C ILE A 59 3.35 -11.49 -12.83
N THR A 60 3.78 -11.73 -11.60
CA THR A 60 4.92 -11.09 -10.97
C THR A 60 6.23 -11.87 -11.12
N SER A 61 6.19 -13.05 -11.77
CA SER A 61 7.39 -13.86 -12.01
C SER A 61 8.28 -13.27 -13.11
N GLU A 62 9.60 -13.46 -13.02
CA GLU A 62 10.58 -13.02 -14.04
C GLU A 62 10.34 -13.64 -15.42
N SER A 63 9.67 -14.77 -15.51
CA SER A 63 9.33 -15.47 -16.73
C SER A 63 8.08 -14.94 -17.44
N TYR A 64 7.33 -14.04 -16.79
CA TYR A 64 6.10 -13.48 -17.35
C TYR A 64 6.42 -12.45 -18.45
N ARG A 65 5.98 -12.71 -19.68
CA ARG A 65 6.37 -11.92 -20.85
C ARG A 65 5.24 -11.26 -21.61
N GLU A 66 3.98 -11.50 -21.24
CA GLU A 66 2.84 -11.04 -22.06
C GLU A 66 1.74 -10.41 -21.21
N PRO A 67 1.02 -9.41 -21.75
CA PRO A 67 -0.28 -9.04 -21.24
C PRO A 67 -1.21 -10.24 -21.44
N SER A 68 -1.39 -11.03 -20.39
CA SER A 68 -2.21 -12.21 -20.44
C SER A 68 -3.60 -11.93 -19.90
N PHE A 69 -4.52 -12.77 -20.29
CA PHE A 69 -5.84 -12.88 -19.71
C PHE A 69 -5.83 -12.86 -18.15
N LEU A 70 -4.80 -13.43 -17.52
CA LEU A 70 -4.64 -13.41 -16.07
C LEU A 70 -4.45 -12.00 -15.52
N LYS A 71 -3.59 -11.18 -16.16
CA LYS A 71 -3.40 -9.78 -15.75
C LYS A 71 -4.69 -8.99 -15.91
N THR A 72 -5.39 -9.17 -17.02
CA THR A 72 -6.68 -8.54 -17.28
C THR A 72 -7.72 -8.89 -16.23
N ALA A 73 -7.85 -10.17 -15.87
CA ALA A 73 -8.78 -10.62 -14.83
C ALA A 73 -8.46 -9.98 -13.47
N MET A 74 -7.16 -9.88 -13.11
CA MET A 74 -6.73 -9.22 -11.89
C MET A 74 -7.00 -7.71 -11.92
N VAL A 75 -6.74 -7.02 -13.03
CA VAL A 75 -7.02 -5.58 -13.16
C VAL A 75 -8.51 -5.30 -12.98
N LEU A 76 -9.39 -6.11 -13.59
CA LEU A 76 -10.85 -6.00 -13.39
C LEU A 76 -11.26 -6.28 -11.95
N HIS A 77 -10.65 -7.27 -11.30
CA HIS A 77 -10.86 -7.54 -9.87
C HIS A 77 -10.41 -6.34 -9.00
N MET A 78 -9.23 -5.78 -9.29
CA MET A 78 -8.71 -4.59 -8.59
C MET A 78 -9.64 -3.38 -8.76
N LEU A 79 -10.18 -3.20 -9.96
CA LEU A 79 -11.12 -2.12 -10.25
C LEU A 79 -12.43 -2.30 -9.46
N ASN A 80 -12.97 -3.51 -9.43
CA ASN A 80 -14.14 -3.85 -8.59
C ASN A 80 -13.84 -3.60 -7.10
N TYR A 81 -12.65 -3.99 -6.63
CA TYR A 81 -12.22 -3.72 -5.26
C TYR A 81 -12.08 -2.21 -4.98
N LYS A 82 -11.49 -1.44 -5.90
CA LYS A 82 -11.31 0.02 -5.78
C LYS A 82 -12.64 0.75 -5.68
N LEU A 83 -13.54 0.48 -6.61
CA LEU A 83 -14.82 1.19 -6.76
C LEU A 83 -15.94 0.69 -5.84
N GLY A 84 -15.82 -0.55 -5.35
CA GLY A 84 -16.91 -1.29 -4.71
C GLY A 84 -17.84 -1.93 -5.75
N HIS A 85 -18.43 -3.08 -5.35
CA HIS A 85 -19.14 -3.97 -6.27
C HIS A 85 -20.33 -3.29 -6.99
N GLU A 86 -21.11 -2.50 -6.28
CA GLU A 86 -22.29 -1.84 -6.84
C GLU A 86 -21.91 -0.83 -7.93
N ASN A 87 -20.98 0.08 -7.64
CA ASN A 87 -20.50 1.07 -8.60
C ASN A 87 -19.85 0.42 -9.82
N TYR A 88 -19.05 -0.62 -9.58
CA TYR A 88 -18.40 -1.38 -10.65
C TYR A 88 -19.41 -2.04 -11.59
N ILE A 89 -20.43 -2.71 -11.07
CA ILE A 89 -21.46 -3.37 -11.90
C ILE A 89 -22.30 -2.33 -12.65
N ASN A 90 -22.71 -1.24 -11.99
CA ASN A 90 -23.47 -0.18 -12.64
C ASN A 90 -22.69 0.48 -13.79
N GLY A 91 -21.39 0.70 -13.62
CA GLY A 91 -20.51 1.23 -14.68
C GLY A 91 -20.39 0.27 -15.86
N ILE A 92 -20.26 -1.02 -15.60
CA ILE A 92 -20.26 -2.04 -16.66
C ILE A 92 -21.59 -2.07 -17.42
N ASP A 93 -22.71 -2.04 -16.71
CA ASP A 93 -24.03 -2.06 -17.33
C ASP A 93 -24.24 -0.83 -18.22
N ALA A 94 -23.84 0.36 -17.75
CA ALA A 94 -23.89 1.60 -18.54
C ALA A 94 -23.03 1.49 -19.81
N TYR A 95 -21.79 1.00 -19.69
CA TYR A 95 -20.90 0.78 -20.83
C TYR A 95 -21.49 -0.18 -21.89
N LEU A 96 -22.06 -1.31 -21.46
CA LEU A 96 -22.66 -2.28 -22.36
C LEU A 96 -23.92 -1.75 -23.06
N LEU A 97 -24.70 -0.91 -22.39
CA LEU A 97 -25.86 -0.24 -23.00
C LEU A 97 -25.42 0.73 -24.09
N GLU A 98 -24.41 1.57 -23.81
CA GLU A 98 -23.88 2.54 -24.77
C GLU A 98 -23.28 1.85 -26.01
N MET A 99 -22.57 0.75 -25.84
CA MET A 99 -22.05 -0.04 -26.96
C MET A 99 -23.13 -0.60 -27.85
N ASN A 100 -24.24 -1.10 -27.28
CA ASN A 100 -25.37 -1.65 -28.07
C ASN A 100 -26.04 -0.57 -28.91
N ASP A 101 -26.15 0.66 -28.40
CA ASP A 101 -26.82 1.77 -29.09
C ASP A 101 -25.95 2.38 -30.20
N ASN A 102 -24.66 2.52 -30.00
CA ASN A 102 -23.77 3.28 -30.87
C ASN A 102 -23.07 2.42 -31.95
N LYS A 103 -23.08 1.08 -31.86
CA LYS A 103 -22.34 0.15 -32.74
C LYS A 103 -20.85 0.54 -32.95
N SER A 104 -20.29 1.33 -32.02
CA SER A 104 -18.90 1.74 -32.04
C SER A 104 -18.00 0.58 -31.62
N ALA A 105 -16.78 0.58 -32.13
CA ALA A 105 -15.77 -0.35 -31.61
C ALA A 105 -15.52 -0.02 -30.14
N ALA A 106 -15.60 -1.04 -29.29
CA ALA A 106 -15.33 -0.92 -27.88
C ALA A 106 -13.91 -0.37 -27.64
N SER A 107 -13.77 0.65 -26.78
CA SER A 107 -12.46 1.14 -26.37
C SER A 107 -12.31 1.12 -24.86
N ILE A 108 -11.05 0.93 -24.39
CA ILE A 108 -10.74 1.00 -22.97
C ILE A 108 -11.10 2.37 -22.40
N LYS A 109 -10.96 3.42 -23.23
CA LYS A 109 -11.30 4.78 -22.84
C LYS A 109 -12.79 4.97 -22.61
N ASP A 110 -13.64 4.37 -23.44
CA ASP A 110 -15.09 4.43 -23.26
C ASP A 110 -15.51 3.66 -22.00
N PHE A 111 -14.87 2.52 -21.74
CA PHE A 111 -15.06 1.77 -20.49
C PHE A 111 -14.66 2.58 -19.27
N GLN A 112 -13.48 3.22 -19.30
CA GLN A 112 -13.02 4.12 -18.25
C GLN A 112 -14.04 5.24 -18.00
N LEU A 113 -14.44 5.97 -19.05
CA LEU A 113 -15.38 7.09 -18.97
C LEU A 113 -16.73 6.67 -18.36
N SER A 114 -17.24 5.50 -18.76
CA SER A 114 -18.49 4.97 -18.20
C SER A 114 -18.40 4.72 -16.69
N LEU A 115 -17.27 4.18 -16.21
CA LEU A 115 -17.01 4.01 -14.76
C LEU A 115 -16.84 5.34 -14.06
N GLU A 116 -16.12 6.30 -14.65
CA GLU A 116 -15.91 7.64 -14.10
C GLU A 116 -17.23 8.42 -13.96
N VAL A 117 -18.11 8.34 -14.96
CA VAL A 117 -19.44 8.95 -14.89
C VAL A 117 -20.27 8.32 -13.77
N GLN A 118 -20.19 7.01 -13.58
CA GLN A 118 -20.97 6.31 -12.56
C GLN A 118 -20.48 6.56 -11.14
N THR A 119 -19.17 6.75 -10.96
CA THR A 119 -18.53 6.85 -9.63
C THR A 119 -18.19 8.27 -9.23
N GLY A 120 -18.00 9.17 -10.20
CA GLY A 120 -17.44 10.51 -10.00
C GLY A 120 -15.94 10.50 -9.67
N GLU A 121 -15.26 9.34 -9.75
CA GLU A 121 -13.82 9.21 -9.51
C GLU A 121 -13.07 9.32 -10.85
N ASP A 122 -11.91 10.00 -10.86
CA ASP A 122 -10.95 9.97 -11.97
C ASP A 122 -10.19 8.64 -11.89
N LEU A 123 -10.23 7.86 -12.97
CA LEU A 123 -9.57 6.57 -13.09
C LEU A 123 -8.40 6.58 -14.07
N SER A 124 -7.99 7.77 -14.54
CA SER A 124 -6.94 7.91 -15.56
C SER A 124 -5.62 7.29 -15.09
N ASP A 125 -5.20 7.56 -13.85
CA ASP A 125 -3.96 6.99 -13.30
C ASP A 125 -4.07 5.48 -13.14
N PHE A 126 -5.21 4.97 -12.63
CA PHE A 126 -5.43 3.54 -12.52
C PHE A 126 -5.29 2.81 -13.86
N PHE A 127 -5.97 3.30 -14.90
CA PHE A 127 -5.89 2.67 -16.23
C PHE A 127 -4.50 2.80 -16.84
N ASN A 128 -3.85 3.96 -16.72
CA ASN A 128 -2.49 4.14 -17.21
C ASN A 128 -1.51 3.18 -16.53
N ASP A 129 -1.54 3.08 -15.22
CA ASP A 129 -0.60 2.28 -14.43
C ASP A 129 -0.77 0.77 -14.68
N TRP A 130 -2.02 0.30 -14.73
CA TRP A 130 -2.30 -1.13 -14.76
C TRP A 130 -2.52 -1.70 -16.16
N THR A 131 -2.76 -0.87 -17.17
CA THR A 131 -2.97 -1.34 -18.56
C THR A 131 -1.84 -0.96 -19.50
N VAL A 132 -1.21 0.21 -19.33
CA VAL A 132 -0.08 0.69 -20.14
C VAL A 132 1.24 0.46 -19.40
N GLY A 133 1.26 0.80 -18.12
CA GLY A 133 2.41 0.63 -17.25
C GLY A 133 2.81 -0.82 -17.02
N LYS A 134 4.07 -1.01 -16.64
CA LYS A 134 4.66 -2.33 -16.34
C LYS A 134 4.98 -2.47 -14.87
N GLY A 135 5.16 -3.72 -14.45
CA GLY A 135 5.56 -4.02 -13.09
C GLY A 135 4.40 -4.00 -12.08
N PHE A 136 4.78 -3.88 -10.84
CA PHE A 136 3.90 -3.94 -9.67
C PHE A 136 4.56 -3.26 -8.46
N PRO A 137 3.79 -2.82 -7.45
CA PRO A 137 4.33 -2.29 -6.20
C PRO A 137 4.76 -3.39 -5.24
N SER A 138 5.76 -3.08 -4.41
CA SER A 138 6.10 -3.77 -3.17
C SER A 138 5.83 -2.80 -2.03
N TYR A 139 4.95 -3.17 -1.10
CA TYR A 139 4.56 -2.31 0.02
C TYR A 139 5.43 -2.55 1.24
N GLU A 140 5.87 -1.45 1.85
CA GLU A 140 6.51 -1.44 3.17
C GLU A 140 5.57 -0.79 4.16
N ILE A 141 5.12 -1.57 5.15
CA ILE A 141 4.21 -1.12 6.20
C ILE A 141 4.93 -1.16 7.53
N SER A 142 5.03 -0.01 8.19
CA SER A 142 5.39 0.04 9.59
C SER A 142 4.21 0.50 10.43
N TRP A 143 4.02 -0.11 11.60
CA TRP A 143 2.86 0.18 12.42
C TRP A 143 3.22 0.22 13.91
N PHE A 144 2.43 0.98 14.65
CA PHE A 144 2.53 1.06 16.08
C PHE A 144 1.13 1.25 16.68
N GLN A 145 0.83 0.57 17.80
CA GLN A 145 -0.39 0.82 18.54
C GLN A 145 -0.07 1.38 19.92
N ASN A 146 -0.72 2.50 20.27
CA ASN A 146 -0.68 3.05 21.61
C ASN A 146 -1.64 2.25 22.52
N GLY A 147 -1.07 1.44 23.42
CA GLY A 147 -1.85 0.59 24.32
C GLY A 147 -2.73 1.33 25.34
N LYS A 148 -2.59 2.66 25.47
CA LYS A 148 -3.41 3.45 26.44
C LYS A 148 -4.74 3.91 25.84
N ASN A 149 -4.78 4.23 24.54
CA ASN A 149 -5.94 4.78 23.86
C ASN A 149 -6.41 3.95 22.68
N ASN A 150 -5.78 2.79 22.44
CA ASN A 150 -6.04 1.89 21.31
C ASN A 150 -5.88 2.55 19.92
N GLU A 151 -5.11 3.62 19.84
CA GLU A 151 -4.81 4.28 18.58
C GLU A 151 -3.69 3.55 17.86
N ILE A 152 -3.91 3.27 16.57
CA ILE A 152 -2.90 2.73 15.65
C ILE A 152 -2.36 3.85 14.77
N THR A 153 -1.04 3.86 14.58
CA THR A 153 -0.37 4.61 13.53
C THR A 153 0.22 3.61 12.54
N ILE A 154 -0.07 3.81 11.26
CA ILE A 154 0.49 3.03 10.15
C ILE A 154 1.23 4.00 9.24
N VAL A 155 2.47 3.72 8.92
CA VAL A 155 3.25 4.42 7.89
C VAL A 155 3.44 3.47 6.72
N ALA A 156 3.02 3.90 5.54
CA ALA A 156 3.06 3.11 4.33
C ALA A 156 3.94 3.74 3.26
N SER A 157 4.68 2.91 2.56
CA SER A 157 5.48 3.26 1.37
C SER A 157 5.36 2.15 0.34
N GLN A 158 5.72 2.48 -0.90
CA GLN A 158 5.85 1.49 -1.97
C GLN A 158 7.13 1.71 -2.78
N THR A 159 7.65 0.63 -3.32
CA THR A 159 8.66 0.64 -4.38
C THR A 159 8.11 -0.07 -5.61
N GLN A 160 8.46 0.39 -6.80
CA GLN A 160 7.98 -0.16 -8.05
C GLN A 160 9.01 -1.13 -8.63
N SER A 161 8.54 -2.25 -9.20
CA SER A 161 9.41 -3.22 -9.86
C SER A 161 9.87 -2.78 -11.26
N ASP A 162 9.22 -1.76 -11.86
CA ASP A 162 9.54 -1.22 -13.18
C ASP A 162 9.41 0.32 -13.16
N PRO A 163 10.31 1.07 -13.82
CA PRO A 163 10.31 2.53 -13.80
C PRO A 163 9.23 3.18 -14.67
N SER A 164 8.45 2.41 -15.45
CA SER A 164 7.36 2.93 -16.28
C SER A 164 6.21 3.52 -15.49
N VAL A 165 6.06 3.10 -14.22
CA VAL A 165 5.07 3.64 -13.28
C VAL A 165 5.81 4.26 -12.11
N SER A 166 5.58 5.53 -11.82
CA SER A 166 6.22 6.23 -10.71
C SER A 166 5.58 5.89 -9.36
N PHE A 167 4.28 5.64 -9.36
CA PHE A 167 3.51 5.33 -8.16
C PHE A 167 2.20 4.62 -8.55
N PHE A 168 1.88 3.49 -7.91
CA PHE A 168 0.64 2.76 -8.14
C PHE A 168 -0.42 3.20 -7.13
N GLU A 169 -1.45 3.91 -7.60
CA GLU A 169 -2.55 4.32 -6.74
C GLU A 169 -3.60 3.23 -6.58
N MET A 170 -3.60 2.61 -5.41
CA MET A 170 -4.58 1.57 -5.06
C MET A 170 -4.90 1.62 -3.56
N PRO A 171 -6.17 1.46 -3.14
CA PRO A 171 -6.48 1.32 -1.73
C PRO A 171 -5.94 -0.01 -1.19
N ILE A 172 -4.97 0.06 -0.27
CA ILE A 172 -4.28 -1.11 0.28
C ILE A 172 -5.08 -1.67 1.45
N PRO A 173 -5.55 -2.93 1.40
CA PRO A 173 -6.17 -3.57 2.54
C PRO A 173 -5.11 -4.03 3.55
N ILE A 174 -5.22 -3.51 4.75
CA ILE A 174 -4.41 -3.92 5.90
C ILE A 174 -5.33 -4.64 6.89
N LYS A 175 -5.07 -5.91 7.15
CA LYS A 175 -5.75 -6.66 8.18
C LYS A 175 -4.97 -6.56 9.48
N VAL A 176 -5.63 -6.11 10.53
CA VAL A 176 -5.11 -6.13 11.89
C VAL A 176 -5.87 -7.20 12.68
N SER A 177 -5.19 -7.97 13.51
CA SER A 177 -5.81 -9.05 14.28
C SER A 177 -5.11 -9.31 15.61
N ASN A 178 -5.79 -10.03 16.50
CA ASN A 178 -5.22 -10.49 17.75
C ASN A 178 -5.39 -12.01 17.95
N LYS A 179 -4.75 -12.54 18.99
CA LYS A 179 -4.81 -13.97 19.36
C LYS A 179 -6.20 -14.41 19.85
N ASN A 180 -7.08 -13.48 20.20
CA ASN A 180 -8.43 -13.79 20.67
C ASN A 180 -9.42 -13.99 19.51
N GLY A 181 -8.99 -13.77 18.26
CA GLY A 181 -9.82 -13.91 17.07
C GLY A 181 -10.47 -12.60 16.60
N ASP A 182 -10.25 -11.48 17.29
CA ASP A 182 -10.70 -10.18 16.80
C ASP A 182 -9.88 -9.78 15.58
N SER A 183 -10.55 -9.23 14.57
CA SER A 183 -9.87 -8.72 13.38
C SER A 183 -10.65 -7.57 12.74
N GLN A 184 -9.91 -6.70 12.05
CA GLN A 184 -10.47 -5.58 11.26
C GLN A 184 -9.63 -5.36 10.02
N ILE A 185 -10.29 -5.00 8.91
CA ILE A 185 -9.61 -4.55 7.67
C ILE A 185 -9.68 -3.03 7.60
N ILE A 186 -8.53 -2.41 7.41
CA ILE A 186 -8.34 -0.98 7.18
C ILE A 186 -7.97 -0.82 5.71
N ARG A 187 -8.60 0.12 5.00
CA ARG A 187 -8.24 0.45 3.61
C ARG A 187 -7.44 1.74 3.61
N LEU A 188 -6.15 1.67 3.29
CA LEU A 188 -5.27 2.83 3.21
C LEU A 188 -5.30 3.40 1.79
N LYS A 189 -5.63 4.68 1.64
CA LYS A 189 -5.49 5.41 0.38
C LYS A 189 -4.09 6.03 0.34
N LEU A 190 -3.13 5.27 -0.16
CA LEU A 190 -1.74 5.72 -0.28
C LEU A 190 -1.57 6.55 -1.56
N SER A 191 -1.11 7.79 -1.43
CA SER A 191 -0.83 8.72 -2.54
C SER A 191 0.64 9.17 -2.60
N GLU A 192 1.40 8.91 -1.53
CA GLU A 192 2.82 9.25 -1.45
C GLU A 192 3.57 8.29 -0.53
N ASN A 193 4.88 8.19 -0.69
CA ASN A 193 5.70 7.37 0.18
C ASN A 193 5.85 8.00 1.56
N LYS A 194 5.93 7.14 2.59
CA LYS A 194 6.00 7.51 4.01
C LYS A 194 4.75 8.23 4.52
N GLN A 195 3.63 8.03 3.85
CA GLN A 195 2.34 8.57 4.31
C GLN A 195 1.90 7.89 5.60
N SER A 196 1.50 8.73 6.57
CA SER A 196 1.04 8.27 7.88
C SER A 196 -0.48 8.26 7.96
N PHE A 197 -1.02 7.19 8.54
CA PHE A 197 -2.44 7.00 8.79
C PHE A 197 -2.65 6.71 10.27
N THR A 198 -3.64 7.35 10.87
CA THR A 198 -4.02 7.12 12.27
C THR A 198 -5.46 6.68 12.38
N GLY A 199 -5.75 5.84 13.34
CA GLY A 199 -7.11 5.34 13.58
C GLY A 199 -7.21 4.63 14.93
N LYS A 200 -8.43 4.29 15.35
CA LYS A 200 -8.68 3.54 16.58
C LYS A 200 -9.09 2.11 16.26
N ILE A 201 -8.46 1.16 16.94
CA ILE A 201 -8.78 -0.27 16.86
C ILE A 201 -9.25 -0.71 18.26
N PRO A 202 -10.44 -1.33 18.40
CA PRO A 202 -11.03 -1.60 19.71
C PRO A 202 -10.33 -2.72 20.51
N PHE A 203 -9.26 -3.32 19.98
CA PHE A 203 -8.49 -4.39 20.61
C PHE A 203 -6.98 -4.14 20.46
N ILE A 204 -6.19 -4.83 21.27
CA ILE A 204 -4.73 -4.85 21.13
C ILE A 204 -4.33 -5.73 19.96
N ILE A 205 -3.50 -5.21 19.07
CA ILE A 205 -3.09 -5.85 17.82
C ILE A 205 -1.88 -6.74 18.09
N ASP A 206 -1.94 -8.00 17.67
CA ASP A 206 -0.82 -8.94 17.67
C ASP A 206 -0.20 -9.06 16.26
N THR A 207 -1.02 -8.97 15.20
CA THR A 207 -0.60 -9.23 13.82
C THR A 207 -1.16 -8.19 12.86
N VAL A 208 -0.34 -7.76 11.92
CA VAL A 208 -0.72 -6.91 10.78
C VAL A 208 -0.32 -7.60 9.49
N GLU A 209 -1.23 -7.70 8.54
CA GLU A 209 -1.04 -8.36 7.25
C GLU A 209 -1.43 -7.39 6.11
N VAL A 210 -0.61 -7.34 5.07
CA VAL A 210 -0.89 -6.57 3.85
C VAL A 210 -1.62 -7.47 2.87
N ASP A 211 -2.78 -7.03 2.43
CA ASP A 211 -3.58 -7.68 1.39
C ASP A 211 -3.72 -9.21 1.55
N PRO A 212 -4.21 -9.70 2.68
CA PRO A 212 -4.27 -11.14 2.95
C PRO A 212 -5.20 -11.89 1.99
N GLU A 213 -6.12 -11.19 1.33
CA GLU A 213 -7.06 -11.76 0.37
C GLU A 213 -6.60 -11.60 -1.09
N HIS A 214 -5.40 -11.06 -1.30
CA HIS A 214 -4.80 -10.87 -2.63
C HIS A 214 -5.68 -10.08 -3.59
N HIS A 215 -6.16 -8.92 -3.15
CA HIS A 215 -6.95 -8.01 -3.97
C HIS A 215 -6.09 -7.21 -4.96
N ILE A 216 -4.78 -7.05 -4.71
CA ILE A 216 -3.88 -6.17 -5.45
C ILE A 216 -2.72 -6.96 -6.04
N ILE A 217 -2.36 -6.67 -7.29
CA ILE A 217 -1.11 -7.18 -7.87
C ILE A 217 0.05 -6.51 -7.12
N SER A 218 0.62 -7.23 -6.14
CA SER A 218 1.78 -6.77 -5.38
C SER A 218 2.63 -7.97 -4.95
N GLN A 219 3.91 -7.76 -4.69
CA GLN A 219 4.82 -8.80 -4.21
C GLN A 219 5.88 -8.21 -3.27
N ASN A 220 6.53 -9.06 -2.50
CA ASN A 220 7.60 -8.67 -1.55
C ASN A 220 7.14 -7.64 -0.51
N ASN A 221 5.86 -7.67 -0.14
CA ASN A 221 5.33 -6.80 0.89
C ASN A 221 5.97 -7.11 2.25
N THR A 222 6.32 -6.07 2.99
CA THR A 222 6.93 -6.20 4.31
C THR A 222 6.11 -5.46 5.37
N VAL A 223 6.08 -6.05 6.56
CA VAL A 223 5.42 -5.44 7.73
C VAL A 223 6.38 -5.47 8.91
N LYS A 224 6.52 -4.34 9.58
CA LYS A 224 7.31 -4.26 10.82
C LYS A 224 6.55 -3.51 11.91
N ASN A 225 6.70 -3.96 13.15
CA ASN A 225 6.23 -3.22 14.30
C ASN A 225 7.25 -2.13 14.67
N GLY A 226 6.76 -0.93 14.94
CA GLY A 226 7.57 0.27 15.20
C GLY A 226 7.58 1.23 14.00
N VAL A 227 7.74 2.51 14.29
CA VAL A 227 7.83 3.58 13.29
C VAL A 227 9.29 3.81 12.92
N ASP A 228 9.57 4.07 11.65
CA ASP A 228 10.93 4.32 11.20
C ASP A 228 11.57 5.51 11.91
N GLN A 229 12.88 5.39 12.16
CA GLN A 229 13.69 6.42 12.81
C GLN A 229 13.56 7.79 12.12
N GLU A 230 13.38 7.82 10.80
CA GLU A 230 13.23 9.05 10.04
C GLU A 230 11.90 9.75 10.37
N VAL A 231 10.80 9.03 10.46
CA VAL A 231 9.48 9.56 10.85
C VAL A 231 9.53 10.09 12.30
N LEU A 232 10.11 9.32 13.21
CA LEU A 232 10.32 9.76 14.59
C LEU A 232 11.21 10.99 14.64
N SER A 233 12.26 11.08 13.80
CA SER A 233 13.21 12.19 13.80
C SER A 233 12.62 13.50 13.31
N THR A 234 11.57 13.46 12.51
CA THR A 234 10.82 14.63 12.06
C THR A 234 9.95 15.20 13.19
N ASN A 235 9.40 14.32 14.02
CA ASN A 235 8.46 14.69 15.09
C ASN A 235 9.13 14.92 16.44
N ILE A 236 10.32 14.33 16.69
CA ILE A 236 11.04 14.48 17.95
C ILE A 236 12.33 15.26 17.72
N SER A 237 12.43 16.43 18.34
CA SER A 237 13.61 17.28 18.29
C SER A 237 14.19 17.49 19.69
N ILE A 238 15.48 17.80 19.73
CA ILE A 238 16.22 18.11 20.96
C ILE A 238 16.82 19.51 20.87
N TYR A 239 16.69 20.28 21.94
CA TYR A 239 17.22 21.65 22.00
C TYR A 239 17.57 22.12 23.42
N PRO A 240 18.45 23.12 23.58
CA PRO A 240 19.26 23.72 22.54
C PRO A 240 20.35 22.76 22.04
N ASN A 241 20.84 22.98 20.83
CA ASN A 241 22.07 22.33 20.34
C ASN A 241 22.87 23.36 19.54
N PRO A 242 24.00 23.84 20.05
CA PRO A 242 24.73 23.40 21.24
C PRO A 242 24.01 23.62 22.57
N ALA A 243 24.31 22.75 23.55
CA ALA A 243 23.66 22.73 24.85
C ALA A 243 24.67 22.99 26.00
N LYS A 244 24.25 23.76 27.03
CA LYS A 244 25.09 24.00 28.22
C LYS A 244 24.69 23.08 29.37
N ASN A 245 23.65 23.39 30.10
CA ASN A 245 23.31 22.72 31.36
C ASN A 245 22.13 21.77 31.25
N SER A 246 21.29 21.94 30.23
CA SER A 246 20.08 21.14 30.04
C SER A 246 19.77 20.89 28.54
N LEU A 247 19.11 19.79 28.27
CA LEU A 247 18.61 19.42 26.99
C LEU A 247 17.12 19.17 27.10
N ASN A 248 16.31 19.80 26.26
CA ASN A 248 14.89 19.59 26.19
C ASN A 248 14.56 18.67 25.02
N ILE A 249 13.50 17.91 25.17
CA ILE A 249 12.92 17.10 24.10
C ILE A 249 11.58 17.73 23.72
N GLN A 250 11.46 18.14 22.46
CA GLN A 250 10.17 18.52 21.87
C GLN A 250 9.64 17.33 21.09
N ASN A 251 8.45 16.92 21.39
CA ASN A 251 7.77 15.84 20.74
C ASN A 251 6.44 16.35 20.15
N ALA A 252 6.36 16.39 18.83
CA ALA A 252 5.17 16.81 18.07
C ALA A 252 4.26 15.61 17.68
N SER A 253 4.62 14.39 18.13
CA SER A 253 3.87 13.16 17.89
C SER A 253 3.28 12.60 19.19
N ASP A 254 2.45 11.56 19.06
CA ASP A 254 1.91 10.80 20.18
C ASP A 254 2.91 9.78 20.76
N ALA A 255 4.14 9.76 20.28
CA ALA A 255 5.19 8.89 20.81
C ALA A 255 5.46 9.23 22.27
N ILE A 256 5.56 8.22 23.12
CA ILE A 256 5.93 8.37 24.53
C ILE A 256 7.44 8.13 24.64
N VAL A 257 8.18 9.13 25.06
CA VAL A 257 9.61 8.95 25.35
C VAL A 257 9.74 8.16 26.65
N GLU A 258 10.22 6.94 26.54
CA GLU A 258 10.37 6.02 27.66
C GLU A 258 11.74 6.13 28.33
N LYS A 259 12.78 6.37 27.51
CA LYS A 259 14.15 6.40 27.99
C LYS A 259 15.05 7.26 27.12
N VAL A 260 15.97 7.96 27.74
CA VAL A 260 17.05 8.68 27.07
C VAL A 260 18.39 8.22 27.59
N SER A 261 19.26 7.78 26.70
CA SER A 261 20.62 7.36 27.01
C SER A 261 21.61 8.24 26.23
N ILE A 262 22.60 8.81 26.94
CA ILE A 262 23.63 9.64 26.33
C ILE A 262 24.97 8.93 26.39
N TYR A 263 25.65 8.88 25.25
CA TYR A 263 26.94 8.21 25.09
C TYR A 263 27.99 9.23 24.66
N ASN A 264 29.22 9.07 25.17
CA ASN A 264 30.35 9.84 24.65
C ASN A 264 30.82 9.25 23.30
N MET A 265 31.80 9.92 22.67
CA MET A 265 32.34 9.50 21.36
C MET A 265 33.07 8.14 21.38
N LEU A 266 33.40 7.60 22.57
CA LEU A 266 33.95 6.25 22.74
C LEU A 266 32.86 5.19 22.90
N GLY A 267 31.57 5.55 22.77
CA GLY A 267 30.43 4.64 22.96
C GLY A 267 30.14 4.29 24.42
N LYS A 268 30.78 4.98 25.40
CA LYS A 268 30.50 4.77 26.84
C LYS A 268 29.23 5.51 27.21
N LEU A 269 28.29 4.84 27.87
CA LEU A 269 27.11 5.44 28.47
C LEU A 269 27.55 6.39 29.60
N VAL A 270 27.14 7.66 29.52
CA VAL A 270 27.52 8.72 30.45
C VAL A 270 26.33 9.32 31.20
N LEU A 271 25.11 9.14 30.70
CA LEU A 271 23.88 9.53 31.36
C LEU A 271 22.73 8.67 30.86
N GLU A 272 21.81 8.34 31.75
CA GLU A 272 20.57 7.62 31.41
C GLU A 272 19.44 8.18 32.29
N GLU A 273 18.28 8.46 31.63
CA GLU A 273 17.06 8.87 32.31
C GLU A 273 15.88 8.07 31.74
N SER A 274 15.07 7.50 32.63
CA SER A 274 13.83 6.81 32.30
C SER A 274 12.65 7.76 32.52
N ASN A 275 11.69 7.75 31.57
CA ASN A 275 10.52 8.62 31.56
C ASN A 275 10.88 10.12 31.77
N PRO A 276 11.76 10.70 30.94
CA PRO A 276 12.21 12.08 31.10
C PRO A 276 11.02 13.04 30.98
N LEU A 277 10.83 13.89 31.99
CA LEU A 277 9.63 14.74 32.04
C LEU A 277 9.69 15.91 31.05
N LEU A 278 10.75 16.71 31.00
CA LEU A 278 10.85 17.85 30.09
C LEU A 278 12.31 18.27 29.79
N ALA A 279 13.22 18.15 30.73
CA ALA A 279 14.59 18.61 30.57
C ALA A 279 15.58 17.63 31.22
N ILE A 280 16.59 17.26 30.46
CA ILE A 280 17.69 16.38 30.89
C ILE A 280 18.84 17.26 31.43
N ASN A 281 19.32 16.94 32.60
CA ASN A 281 20.45 17.68 33.21
C ASN A 281 21.79 17.23 32.61
N LEU A 282 22.46 18.11 31.85
CA LEU A 282 23.74 17.85 31.21
C LEU A 282 24.95 18.26 32.02
N LYS A 283 24.79 18.82 33.22
CA LYS A 283 25.91 19.28 34.04
C LYS A 283 26.98 18.21 34.35
N PRO A 284 26.61 16.91 34.53
CA PRO A 284 27.58 15.84 34.74
C PRO A 284 28.44 15.49 33.53
N LEU A 285 28.05 15.93 32.33
CA LEU A 285 28.71 15.55 31.09
C LEU A 285 29.96 16.41 30.82
N SER A 286 30.98 15.78 30.25
CA SER A 286 32.15 16.49 29.71
C SER A 286 31.75 17.34 28.49
N PHE A 287 32.55 18.36 28.19
CA PHE A 287 32.38 19.14 26.96
C PHE A 287 32.64 18.27 25.71
N GLY A 288 32.00 18.61 24.61
CA GLY A 288 32.18 17.93 23.34
C GLY A 288 30.92 17.25 22.80
N ILE A 289 31.11 16.42 21.77
CA ILE A 289 30.03 15.75 21.06
C ILE A 289 29.59 14.51 21.84
N HIS A 290 28.26 14.34 21.93
CA HIS A 290 27.63 13.18 22.53
C HIS A 290 26.53 12.65 21.61
N LEU A 291 26.37 11.33 21.61
CA LEU A 291 25.24 10.64 20.93
C LEU A 291 24.10 10.49 21.94
N VAL A 292 22.92 10.92 21.57
CA VAL A 292 21.68 10.81 22.35
C VAL A 292 20.81 9.74 21.70
N LYS A 293 20.57 8.63 22.40
CA LYS A 293 19.61 7.60 22.05
C LYS A 293 18.31 7.89 22.79
N ILE A 294 17.23 8.06 22.06
CA ILE A 294 15.88 8.27 22.59
C ILE A 294 15.06 7.04 22.26
N GLU A 295 14.65 6.31 23.27
CA GLU A 295 13.78 5.15 23.16
C GLU A 295 12.34 5.60 23.42
N THR A 296 11.46 5.28 22.49
CA THR A 296 10.04 5.57 22.59
C THR A 296 9.24 4.29 22.44
N ASN A 297 7.99 4.34 22.84
CA ASN A 297 7.04 3.25 22.58
C ASN A 297 6.76 3.02 21.09
N GLN A 298 7.24 3.88 20.17
CA GLN A 298 7.09 3.75 18.71
C GLN A 298 8.39 3.35 18.00
N GLY A 299 9.53 3.38 18.68
CA GLY A 299 10.82 3.03 18.11
C GLY A 299 11.97 3.79 18.75
N VAL A 300 13.16 3.68 18.17
CA VAL A 300 14.39 4.27 18.71
C VAL A 300 14.91 5.33 17.76
N LEU A 301 15.29 6.47 18.32
CA LEU A 301 15.82 7.62 17.62
C LEU A 301 17.23 7.93 18.10
N HIS A 302 18.12 8.31 17.19
CA HIS A 302 19.47 8.78 17.47
C HIS A 302 19.65 10.24 17.05
N LYS A 303 20.15 11.07 17.96
CA LYS A 303 20.50 12.48 17.72
C LYS A 303 21.91 12.75 18.23
N THR A 304 22.51 13.82 17.77
CA THR A 304 23.83 14.28 18.25
C THR A 304 23.71 15.65 18.92
N ILE A 305 24.36 15.84 20.05
CA ILE A 305 24.46 17.14 20.73
C ILE A 305 25.91 17.58 20.89
N LEU A 306 26.13 18.87 20.85
CA LEU A 306 27.36 19.49 21.26
C LEU A 306 27.17 20.09 22.65
N LYS A 307 27.89 19.56 23.68
CA LYS A 307 27.93 20.11 25.04
C LYS A 307 28.99 21.19 25.12
N GLU A 308 28.57 22.39 25.42
CA GLU A 308 29.43 23.56 25.67
C GLU A 308 29.62 23.83 27.16
N GLU A 309 30.57 24.75 27.46
CA GLU A 309 30.84 25.22 28.82
C GLU A 309 29.63 25.87 29.51
#